data_6adcadfcadae642522fede8f31599507
#
_entry.id   6adcadfcadae642522fede8f31599507
#
_cell.length_a   1.000
_cell.length_b   1.000
_cell.length_c   1.000
_cell.angle_alpha   90.00
_cell.angle_beta   90.00
_cell.angle_gamma   90.00
#
_symmetry.space_group_name_H-M   'P 1'
#
loop_
_entity.id
_entity.type
_entity.pdbx_description
1 polymer ?
#
loop_
_entity_poly.entity_id
_entity_poly.type
_entity_poly.pdbx_seq_one_letter_code
_entity_poly.pdbx_strand_id
1 'polypeptide(L)'
;MSKNAEVVLNNYEVVVILHPDATLDEQKNIFRKNQDTIKSFGGSINTLETWGKRNLMNPIEKSKKGIYFHSTFQASSGAVTELERIMRINDKVLRFMHTRLDNRIPLSKFVESYKKGLQDTAQREKEREAKALAKRQAMAAAHSGM
;
A
#
# COMPACT_ATOMS: atom_id res chain seq x y z
N MET A 1 -38.99 -0.18 -0.69
CA MET A 1 -37.73 0.21 -0.05
C MET A 1 -36.94 -1.02 0.38
N SER A 2 -35.84 -1.26 -0.22
CA SER A 2 -35.04 -2.45 0.05
C SER A 2 -34.17 -2.27 1.31
N LYS A 3 -34.79 -1.96 2.44
CA LYS A 3 -34.06 -1.86 3.71
C LYS A 3 -33.40 -3.16 4.13
N ASN A 4 -33.77 -4.27 3.50
CA ASN A 4 -33.28 -5.59 3.80
C ASN A 4 -32.37 -6.17 2.72
N ALA A 5 -31.88 -5.33 1.80
CA ALA A 5 -30.86 -5.78 0.87
C ALA A 5 -29.59 -6.10 1.67
N GLU A 6 -29.26 -7.38 1.76
CA GLU A 6 -28.05 -7.81 2.40
C GLU A 6 -26.86 -7.17 1.67
N VAL A 7 -26.08 -6.41 2.41
CA VAL A 7 -24.83 -5.84 1.88
C VAL A 7 -23.81 -6.97 1.84
N VAL A 8 -23.44 -7.37 0.62
CA VAL A 8 -22.40 -8.37 0.46
C VAL A 8 -21.06 -7.69 0.66
N LEU A 9 -20.36 -8.09 1.73
CA LEU A 9 -19.03 -7.60 2.03
C LEU A 9 -17.98 -8.53 1.43
N ASN A 10 -17.04 -7.95 0.72
CA ASN A 10 -15.90 -8.67 0.16
C ASN A 10 -14.61 -8.19 0.83
N ASN A 11 -13.60 -9.03 0.80
CA ASN A 11 -12.28 -8.67 1.29
C ASN A 11 -11.46 -8.01 0.18
N TYR A 12 -10.86 -6.88 0.50
CA TYR A 12 -10.03 -6.13 -0.44
C TYR A 12 -8.70 -5.75 0.18
N GLU A 13 -7.70 -5.62 -0.68
CA GLU A 13 -6.50 -4.87 -0.36
C GLU A 13 -6.40 -3.67 -1.30
N VAL A 14 -5.75 -2.63 -0.86
CA VAL A 14 -5.45 -1.46 -1.68
C VAL A 14 -4.03 -1.01 -1.42
N VAL A 15 -3.33 -0.70 -2.50
CA VAL A 15 -2.04 0.01 -2.44
C VAL A 15 -2.31 1.41 -2.95
N VAL A 16 -1.95 2.41 -2.15
CA VAL A 16 -2.11 3.82 -2.50
C VAL A 16 -0.74 4.47 -2.51
N ILE A 17 -0.43 5.18 -3.58
CA ILE A 17 0.80 5.95 -3.70
C ILE A 17 0.43 7.43 -3.70
N LEU A 18 0.91 8.14 -2.69
CA LEU A 18 0.69 9.58 -2.56
C LEU A 18 1.88 10.36 -3.09
N HIS A 19 1.61 11.60 -3.47
CA HIS A 19 2.64 12.56 -3.85
C HIS A 19 3.66 12.69 -2.70
N PRO A 20 4.98 12.74 -2.99
CA PRO A 20 6.00 12.82 -1.95
C PRO A 20 5.91 14.09 -1.10
N ASP A 21 5.27 15.14 -1.61
CA ASP A 21 5.05 16.41 -0.91
C ASP A 21 3.79 16.44 -0.05
N ALA A 22 3.01 15.34 -0.04
CA ALA A 22 1.80 15.28 0.78
C ALA A 22 2.16 15.43 2.27
N THR A 23 1.56 16.43 2.91
CA THR A 23 1.77 16.66 4.34
C THR A 23 1.08 15.57 5.17
N LEU A 24 1.47 15.45 6.44
CA LEU A 24 0.82 14.50 7.35
C LEU A 24 -0.68 14.75 7.46
N ASP A 25 -1.10 16.02 7.48
CA ASP A 25 -2.53 16.38 7.54
C ASP A 25 -3.25 15.96 6.25
N GLU A 26 -2.65 16.17 5.10
CA GLU A 26 -3.20 15.73 3.83
C GLU A 26 -3.34 14.20 3.77
N GLN A 27 -2.34 13.48 4.24
CA GLN A 27 -2.36 12.03 4.33
C GLN A 27 -3.49 11.54 5.25
N LYS A 28 -3.61 12.14 6.43
CA LYS A 28 -4.66 11.80 7.39
C LYS A 28 -6.05 12.07 6.83
N ASN A 29 -6.23 13.18 6.12
CA ASN A 29 -7.51 13.54 5.52
C ASN A 29 -7.95 12.54 4.45
N ILE A 30 -7.01 12.08 3.62
CA ILE A 30 -7.29 11.08 2.59
C ILE A 30 -7.82 9.79 3.23
N PHE A 31 -7.11 9.27 4.23
CA PHE A 31 -7.50 8.01 4.87
C PHE A 31 -8.73 8.15 5.76
N ARG A 32 -8.95 9.32 6.35
CA ARG A 32 -10.19 9.59 7.09
C ARG A 32 -11.40 9.56 6.16
N LYS A 33 -11.32 10.19 5.00
CA LYS A 33 -12.39 10.13 4.00
C LYS A 33 -12.63 8.71 3.51
N ASN A 34 -11.57 7.96 3.28
CA ASN A 34 -11.67 6.56 2.88
C ASN A 34 -12.35 5.73 3.97
N GLN A 35 -11.97 5.91 5.22
CA GLN A 35 -12.58 5.22 6.35
C GLN A 35 -14.06 5.55 6.48
N ASP A 36 -14.41 6.83 6.38
CA ASP A 36 -15.80 7.28 6.46
C ASP A 36 -16.64 6.68 5.33
N THR A 37 -16.09 6.62 4.12
CA THR A 37 -16.75 6.01 2.98
C THR A 37 -16.99 4.53 3.21
N ILE A 38 -15.98 3.80 3.67
CA ILE A 38 -16.11 2.36 3.97
C ILE A 38 -17.18 2.13 5.02
N LYS A 39 -17.18 2.91 6.09
CA LYS A 39 -18.19 2.82 7.16
C LYS A 39 -19.60 3.14 6.66
N SER A 40 -19.74 4.16 5.81
CA SER A 40 -21.05 4.56 5.28
C SER A 40 -21.69 3.46 4.42
N PHE A 41 -20.90 2.58 3.83
CA PHE A 41 -21.36 1.43 3.07
C PHE A 41 -21.43 0.14 3.90
N GLY A 42 -21.28 0.24 5.22
CA GLY A 42 -21.39 -0.91 6.13
C GLY A 42 -20.12 -1.76 6.23
N GLY A 43 -19.01 -1.29 5.70
CA GLY A 43 -17.73 -1.99 5.77
C GLY A 43 -16.88 -1.58 6.96
N SER A 44 -15.69 -2.17 7.04
CA SER A 44 -14.73 -1.87 8.10
C SER A 44 -13.30 -2.04 7.60
N ILE A 45 -12.39 -1.22 8.12
CA ILE A 45 -10.95 -1.32 7.85
C ILE A 45 -10.34 -2.33 8.80
N ASN A 46 -9.55 -3.25 8.25
CA ASN A 46 -8.80 -4.23 9.03
C ASN A 46 -7.38 -3.73 9.34
N THR A 47 -6.64 -3.28 8.32
CA THR A 47 -5.29 -2.74 8.51
C THR A 47 -5.07 -1.50 7.66
N LEU A 48 -4.18 -0.64 8.14
CA LEU A 48 -3.65 0.48 7.37
C LEU A 48 -2.20 0.67 7.79
N GLU A 49 -1.28 0.48 6.85
CA GLU A 49 0.15 0.57 7.09
C GLU A 49 0.81 1.49 6.07
N THR A 50 1.81 2.24 6.49
CA THR A 50 2.65 3.01 5.58
C THR A 50 3.98 2.31 5.37
N TRP A 51 4.42 2.29 4.12
CA TRP A 51 5.75 1.79 3.76
C TRP A 51 6.75 2.94 3.60
N GLY A 52 6.31 4.18 3.80
CA GLY A 52 7.14 5.37 3.68
C GLY A 52 7.42 5.79 2.25
N LYS A 53 8.31 6.76 2.10
CA LYS A 53 8.74 7.23 0.78
C LYS A 53 9.63 6.20 0.11
N ARG A 54 9.33 5.91 -1.15
CA ARG A 54 10.09 4.96 -1.97
C ARG A 54 10.31 5.50 -3.36
N ASN A 55 11.39 5.08 -3.99
CA ASN A 55 11.65 5.39 -5.39
C ASN A 55 10.65 4.63 -6.27
N LEU A 56 10.06 5.33 -7.22
CA LEU A 56 9.19 4.72 -8.22
C LEU A 56 10.05 4.09 -9.32
N MET A 57 9.64 2.91 -9.77
CA MET A 57 10.31 2.23 -10.88
C MET A 57 10.22 3.06 -12.16
N ASN A 58 9.02 3.66 -12.37
CA ASN A 58 8.76 4.60 -13.44
C ASN A 58 8.16 5.86 -12.85
N PRO A 59 8.59 7.07 -13.27
CA PRO A 59 7.99 8.30 -12.78
C PRO A 59 6.49 8.35 -13.06
N ILE A 60 5.73 8.86 -12.09
CA ILE A 60 4.29 9.12 -12.23
C ILE A 60 4.11 10.63 -12.13
N GLU A 61 3.52 11.25 -13.13
CA GLU A 61 3.32 12.71 -13.19
C GLU A 61 4.59 13.49 -12.83
N LYS A 62 5.73 13.06 -13.40
CA LYS A 62 7.07 13.62 -13.16
C LYS A 62 7.62 13.38 -11.74
N SER A 63 6.88 12.69 -10.87
CA SER A 63 7.37 12.32 -9.55
C SER A 63 8.21 11.05 -9.62
N LYS A 64 9.43 11.10 -9.09
CA LYS A 64 10.34 9.95 -9.00
C LYS A 64 10.16 9.15 -7.72
N LYS A 65 9.52 9.75 -6.73
CA LYS A 65 9.24 9.14 -5.42
C LYS A 65 7.76 9.21 -5.10
N GLY A 66 7.32 8.35 -4.22
CA GLY A 66 5.95 8.34 -3.71
C GLY A 66 5.92 7.79 -2.29
N ILE A 67 4.86 8.14 -1.57
CA ILE A 67 4.61 7.60 -0.24
C ILE A 67 3.63 6.44 -0.40
N TYR A 68 4.05 5.25 0.00
CA TYR A 68 3.27 4.03 -0.16
C TYR A 68 2.46 3.72 1.09
N PHE A 69 1.20 3.37 0.87
CA PHE A 69 0.29 2.88 1.91
C PHE A 69 -0.36 1.59 1.45
N HIS A 70 -0.57 0.70 2.39
CA HIS A 70 -1.25 -0.56 2.17
C HIS A 70 -2.36 -0.72 3.20
N SER A 71 -3.55 -1.11 2.75
CA SER A 71 -4.70 -1.32 3.63
C SER A 71 -5.45 -2.58 3.21
N THR A 72 -5.98 -3.29 4.18
CA THR A 72 -6.94 -4.36 3.97
C THR A 72 -8.25 -3.98 4.64
N PHE A 73 -9.36 -4.29 3.99
CA PHE A 73 -10.66 -3.92 4.49
C PHE A 73 -11.76 -4.83 3.93
N GLN A 74 -12.89 -4.81 4.60
CA GLN A 74 -14.12 -5.44 4.12
C GLN A 74 -15.10 -4.35 3.69
N ALA A 75 -15.63 -4.47 2.50
CA ALA A 75 -16.56 -3.49 1.96
C ALA A 75 -17.38 -4.09 0.82
N SER A 76 -18.44 -3.37 0.43
CA SER A 76 -19.20 -3.70 -0.77
C SER A 76 -18.47 -3.19 -2.02
N SER A 77 -18.82 -3.72 -3.17
CA SER A 77 -18.27 -3.23 -4.45
C SER A 77 -18.62 -1.77 -4.70
N GLY A 78 -19.78 -1.31 -4.24
CA GLY A 78 -20.17 0.09 -4.31
C GLY A 78 -19.25 1.01 -3.52
N ALA A 79 -18.78 0.56 -2.35
CA ALA A 79 -17.81 1.30 -1.55
C ALA A 79 -16.49 1.48 -2.30
N VAL A 80 -16.00 0.42 -2.95
CA VAL A 80 -14.75 0.48 -3.73
C VAL A 80 -14.87 1.46 -4.88
N THR A 81 -15.99 1.47 -5.59
CA THR A 81 -16.25 2.43 -6.67
C THR A 81 -16.18 3.86 -6.16
N GLU A 82 -16.79 4.14 -5.01
CA GLU A 82 -16.75 5.46 -4.40
C GLU A 82 -15.35 5.86 -3.90
N LEU A 83 -14.62 4.92 -3.30
CA LEU A 83 -13.24 5.14 -2.89
C LEU A 83 -12.35 5.53 -4.07
N GLU A 84 -12.50 4.82 -5.18
CA GLU A 84 -11.74 5.12 -6.39
C GLU A 84 -12.08 6.49 -6.94
N ARG A 85 -13.37 6.87 -6.92
CA ARG A 85 -13.81 8.18 -7.37
C ARG A 85 -13.17 9.29 -6.52
N ILE A 86 -13.21 9.15 -5.21
CA ILE A 86 -12.65 10.13 -4.28
C ILE A 86 -11.14 10.26 -4.46
N MET A 87 -10.43 9.15 -4.57
CA MET A 87 -8.98 9.16 -4.73
C MET A 87 -8.56 9.70 -6.10
N ARG A 88 -9.34 9.43 -7.15
CA ARG A 88 -9.03 9.89 -8.50
C ARG A 88 -9.08 11.41 -8.64
N ILE A 89 -9.96 12.07 -7.89
CA ILE A 89 -10.08 13.54 -7.93
C ILE A 89 -9.12 14.25 -6.96
N ASN A 90 -8.39 13.53 -6.15
CA ASN A 90 -7.45 14.11 -5.20
C ASN A 90 -6.06 14.25 -5.83
N ASP A 91 -5.57 15.48 -5.92
CA ASP A 91 -4.30 15.79 -6.57
C ASP A 91 -3.08 15.17 -5.86
N LYS A 92 -3.21 14.82 -4.60
CA LYS A 92 -2.11 14.20 -3.83
C LYS A 92 -2.04 12.68 -4.00
N VAL A 93 -3.03 12.07 -4.62
CA VAL A 93 -3.02 10.64 -4.92
C VAL A 93 -2.44 10.44 -6.32
N LEU A 94 -1.26 9.85 -6.40
CA LEU A 94 -0.60 9.55 -7.68
C LEU A 94 -1.19 8.31 -8.34
N ARG A 95 -1.37 7.26 -7.57
CA ARG A 95 -1.88 5.97 -8.07
C ARG A 95 -2.50 5.17 -6.94
N PHE A 96 -3.48 4.37 -7.28
CA PHE A 96 -4.06 3.40 -6.35
C PHE A 96 -4.42 2.13 -7.12
N MET A 97 -4.42 1.01 -6.41
CA MET A 97 -4.82 -0.28 -6.97
C MET A 97 -5.55 -1.08 -5.91
N HIS A 98 -6.81 -1.43 -6.20
CA HIS A 98 -7.61 -2.33 -5.39
C HIS A 98 -7.51 -3.75 -5.94
N THR A 99 -7.37 -4.71 -5.05
CA THR A 99 -7.39 -6.13 -5.39
C THR A 99 -8.43 -6.82 -4.52
N ARG A 100 -9.34 -7.55 -5.16
CA ARG A 100 -10.31 -8.37 -4.42
C ARG A 100 -9.63 -9.64 -3.96
N LEU A 101 -9.72 -9.90 -2.65
CA LEU A 101 -9.15 -11.08 -2.02
C LEU A 101 -10.19 -12.19 -1.93
N ASP A 102 -9.72 -13.43 -1.75
CA ASP A 102 -10.61 -14.56 -1.56
C ASP A 102 -11.33 -14.44 -0.22
N ASN A 103 -12.66 -14.34 -0.25
CA ASN A 103 -13.49 -14.21 0.95
C ASN A 103 -13.43 -15.44 1.87
N ARG A 104 -12.97 -16.59 1.35
CA ARG A 104 -12.81 -17.81 2.14
C ARG A 104 -11.62 -17.77 3.06
N ILE A 105 -10.67 -16.87 2.79
CA ILE A 105 -9.46 -16.69 3.60
C ILE A 105 -9.69 -15.50 4.53
N PRO A 106 -9.63 -15.67 5.87
CA PRO A 106 -9.74 -14.55 6.79
C PRO A 106 -8.64 -13.50 6.53
N LEU A 107 -9.00 -12.23 6.65
CA LEU A 107 -8.05 -11.13 6.46
C LEU A 107 -6.83 -11.23 7.39
N SER A 108 -7.03 -11.74 8.62
CA SER A 108 -5.94 -11.96 9.55
C SER A 108 -4.85 -12.89 9.00
N LYS A 109 -5.25 -13.97 8.34
CA LYS A 109 -4.31 -14.90 7.71
C LYS A 109 -3.62 -14.28 6.51
N PHE A 110 -4.34 -13.52 5.71
CA PHE A 110 -3.76 -12.79 4.59
C PHE A 110 -2.68 -11.82 5.08
N VAL A 111 -2.98 -11.06 6.13
CA VAL A 111 -2.04 -10.08 6.70
C VAL A 111 -0.79 -10.77 7.25
N GLU A 112 -0.94 -11.90 7.94
CA GLU A 112 0.19 -12.69 8.44
C GLU A 112 1.10 -13.15 7.29
N SER A 113 0.53 -13.75 6.26
CA SER A 113 1.28 -14.19 5.08
C SER A 113 1.97 -13.03 4.37
N TYR A 114 1.27 -11.92 4.26
CA TYR A 114 1.78 -10.70 3.64
C TYR A 114 2.96 -10.11 4.42
N LYS A 115 2.83 -9.99 5.74
CA LYS A 115 3.92 -9.50 6.60
C LYS A 115 5.14 -10.40 6.54
N LYS A 116 4.92 -11.71 6.54
CA LYS A 116 6.02 -12.67 6.40
C LYS A 116 6.73 -12.50 5.06
N GLY A 117 5.98 -12.35 3.97
CA GLY A 117 6.55 -12.09 2.65
C GLY A 117 7.37 -10.81 2.60
N LEU A 118 6.89 -9.73 3.24
CA LEU A 118 7.63 -8.48 3.34
C LEU A 118 8.92 -8.62 4.13
N GLN A 119 8.89 -9.35 5.25
CA GLN A 119 10.08 -9.61 6.06
C GLN A 119 11.11 -10.43 5.29
N ASP A 120 10.69 -11.47 4.57
CA ASP A 120 11.56 -12.29 3.74
C ASP A 120 12.19 -11.46 2.62
N THR A 121 11.42 -10.59 1.98
CA THR A 121 11.92 -9.69 0.94
C THR A 121 12.93 -8.70 1.51
N ALA A 122 12.62 -8.09 2.65
CA ALA A 122 13.54 -7.16 3.31
C ALA A 122 14.85 -7.84 3.71
N GLN A 123 14.78 -9.08 4.19
CA GLN A 123 15.96 -9.86 4.54
C GLN A 123 16.81 -10.17 3.30
N ARG A 124 16.19 -10.56 2.20
CA ARG A 124 16.88 -10.81 0.93
C ARG A 124 17.57 -9.55 0.40
N GLU A 125 16.90 -8.40 0.50
CA GLU A 125 17.50 -7.13 0.09
C GLU A 125 18.71 -6.78 0.93
N LYS A 126 18.64 -6.94 2.25
CA LYS A 126 19.77 -6.72 3.16
C LYS A 126 20.95 -7.62 2.83
N GLU A 127 20.69 -8.91 2.58
CA GLU A 127 21.73 -9.86 2.19
C GLU A 127 22.36 -9.48 0.86
N ARG A 128 21.57 -9.05 -0.10
CA ARG A 128 22.05 -8.60 -1.40
C ARG A 128 22.94 -7.35 -1.27
N GLU A 129 22.48 -6.37 -0.47
CA GLU A 129 23.27 -5.15 -0.22
C GLU A 129 24.56 -5.46 0.51
N ALA A 130 24.53 -6.35 1.52
CA ALA A 130 25.72 -6.77 2.24
C ALA A 130 26.74 -7.46 1.33
N LYS A 131 26.27 -8.34 0.44
CA LYS A 131 27.14 -9.00 -0.55
C LYS A 131 27.73 -7.99 -1.55
N ALA A 132 26.92 -7.05 -2.02
CA ALA A 132 27.38 -6.02 -2.94
C ALA A 132 28.44 -5.12 -2.28
N LEU A 133 28.23 -4.74 -1.02
CA LEU A 133 29.17 -3.95 -0.26
C LEU A 133 30.50 -4.69 -0.03
N ALA A 134 30.40 -5.96 0.38
CA ALA A 134 31.59 -6.80 0.57
C ALA A 134 32.40 -6.94 -0.72
N LYS A 135 31.73 -7.12 -1.84
CA LYS A 135 32.36 -7.20 -3.16
C LYS A 135 33.05 -5.90 -3.53
N ARG A 136 32.42 -4.75 -3.28
CA ARG A 136 33.05 -3.43 -3.52
C ARG A 136 34.26 -3.22 -2.65
N GLN A 137 34.22 -3.60 -1.38
CA GLN A 137 35.35 -3.48 -0.46
C GLN A 137 36.51 -4.40 -0.88
N ALA A 138 36.20 -5.63 -1.29
CA ALA A 138 37.21 -6.53 -1.81
C ALA A 138 37.89 -6.00 -3.07
N MET A 139 37.11 -5.42 -3.98
CA MET A 139 37.68 -4.79 -5.20
C MET A 139 38.50 -3.57 -4.88
N ALA A 140 38.10 -2.73 -3.94
CA ALA A 140 38.85 -1.55 -3.49
C ALA A 140 40.13 -1.98 -2.80
N ALA A 141 40.14 -3.01 -1.97
CA ALA A 141 41.32 -3.56 -1.32
C ALA A 141 42.30 -4.16 -2.34
N ALA A 142 41.80 -4.84 -3.36
CA ALA A 142 42.63 -5.39 -4.44
C ALA A 142 43.32 -4.26 -5.25
N HIS A 143 42.60 -3.13 -5.46
CA HIS A 143 43.17 -1.98 -6.16
C HIS A 143 44.17 -1.22 -5.32
N SER A 144 44.00 -1.11 -4.02
CA SER A 144 44.91 -0.41 -3.13
C SER A 144 46.15 -1.26 -2.75
N GLY A 145 46.10 -2.58 -2.97
CA GLY A 145 47.19 -3.49 -2.70
C GLY A 145 48.24 -3.60 -3.80
N MET A 146 48.06 -2.84 -4.84
CA MET A 146 49.09 -2.68 -5.89
C MET A 146 49.91 -1.45 -5.59
#